data_9158582914d9bac42ad00c18be56e15a
#
_entry.id   9158582914d9bac42ad00c18be56e15a
#
_cell.length_a   1.000
_cell.length_b   1.000
_cell.length_c   1.000
_cell.angle_alpha   90.00
_cell.angle_beta   90.00
_cell.angle_gamma   90.00
#
_symmetry.space_group_name_H-M   'P 1'
#
loop_
_entity.id
_entity.type
_entity.pdbx_description
1 polymer ?
#
loop_
_entity_poly.entity_id
_entity_poly.type
_entity_poly.pdbx_seq_one_letter_code
_entity_poly.pdbx_strand_id
1 'polypeptide(L)'
;MFTMLDDWRAEFGIQETGLSMIIAVGFFTSFIAQLTIAPYADRGHARKLMTVGMAANAAGALIMAFGTSLPLFLLGRFVMGVGAGIAIPAIKRIVIVSDPENMGGNLGRGVSIEVGGFAIGPVIAALTVDSINLAAPFILIAVLITIAGVIIARLDITETAIEDRTEERFAIDLLKNRAVLGSILVGIALYVMIGVYDSLWVIMMDDLKAPHWVGNAGVALFGLPWIFFGALGGRIAQKHGPLRVSAFGLALGSLYMTSYGFMTMPYLMLGVGLTQSMLDSLTVTGIGVAVAQATPPERQAGASGLLGGMQTLMGGVAAMSAGTMYEHFGQKFAFTATGVAMAILVSVGCFLVGKKWLRKPVPAVA
;
A
#
# COMPACT_ATOMS: atom_id res chain seq x y z
N MET A 1 8.23 -12.93 -4.26
CA MET A 1 9.31 -12.24 -4.98
C MET A 1 10.46 -11.86 -4.04
N PHE A 2 10.24 -11.10 -2.96
CA PHE A 2 11.31 -10.75 -2.01
C PHE A 2 12.03 -11.97 -1.45
N THR A 3 11.32 -13.06 -1.23
CA THR A 3 11.83 -14.36 -0.76
C THR A 3 12.61 -15.16 -1.81
N MET A 4 12.65 -14.70 -3.06
CA MET A 4 13.31 -15.40 -4.19
C MET A 4 14.57 -14.68 -4.67
N LEU A 5 15.01 -13.63 -3.97
CA LEU A 5 16.16 -12.83 -4.41
C LEU A 5 17.46 -13.64 -4.37
N ASP A 6 17.63 -14.43 -3.32
CA ASP A 6 18.81 -15.30 -3.18
C ASP A 6 18.81 -16.41 -4.24
N ASP A 7 17.64 -16.96 -4.59
CA ASP A 7 17.52 -17.96 -5.64
C ASP A 7 17.90 -17.39 -7.01
N TRP A 8 17.47 -16.15 -7.31
CA TRP A 8 17.87 -15.48 -8.56
C TRP A 8 19.36 -15.11 -8.58
N ARG A 9 19.93 -14.78 -7.43
CA ARG A 9 21.38 -14.57 -7.31
C ARG A 9 22.14 -15.86 -7.59
N ALA A 10 21.70 -16.97 -7.03
CA ALA A 10 22.33 -18.27 -7.20
C ALA A 10 22.19 -18.82 -8.62
N GLU A 11 20.98 -18.74 -9.20
CA GLU A 11 20.66 -19.36 -10.51
C GLU A 11 21.16 -18.50 -11.69
N PHE A 12 20.98 -17.17 -11.63
CA PHE A 12 21.24 -16.26 -12.76
C PHE A 12 22.46 -15.35 -12.54
N GLY A 13 23.16 -15.45 -11.41
CA GLY A 13 24.35 -14.64 -11.11
C GLY A 13 24.05 -13.14 -10.97
N ILE A 14 22.80 -12.76 -10.66
CA ILE A 14 22.39 -11.35 -10.56
C ILE A 14 22.99 -10.75 -9.28
N GLN A 15 23.73 -9.66 -9.43
CA GLN A 15 24.31 -8.93 -8.30
C GLN A 15 23.24 -8.22 -7.45
N GLU A 16 23.53 -7.92 -6.19
CA GLU A 16 22.62 -7.28 -5.25
C GLU A 16 22.02 -5.97 -5.76
N THR A 17 22.82 -5.16 -6.47
CA THR A 17 22.35 -3.94 -7.12
C THR A 17 21.26 -4.24 -8.15
N GLY A 18 21.42 -5.30 -8.96
CA GLY A 18 20.43 -5.74 -9.94
C GLY A 18 19.14 -6.22 -9.28
N LEU A 19 19.23 -6.97 -8.18
CA LEU A 19 18.08 -7.42 -7.40
C LEU A 19 17.31 -6.23 -6.80
N SER A 20 18.01 -5.25 -6.26
CA SER A 20 17.40 -4.01 -5.75
C SER A 20 16.72 -3.21 -6.87
N MET A 21 17.31 -3.16 -8.07
CA MET A 21 16.72 -2.49 -9.24
C MET A 21 15.42 -3.19 -9.68
N ILE A 22 15.35 -4.53 -9.65
CA ILE A 22 14.14 -5.28 -9.98
C ILE A 22 12.99 -4.86 -9.06
N ILE A 23 13.25 -4.67 -7.76
CA ILE A 23 12.27 -4.20 -6.79
C ILE A 23 11.86 -2.75 -7.11
N ALA A 24 12.84 -1.87 -7.23
CA ALA A 24 12.65 -0.42 -7.38
C ALA A 24 11.85 -0.07 -8.65
N VAL A 25 12.15 -0.72 -9.78
CA VAL A 25 11.46 -0.47 -11.06
C VAL A 25 9.96 -0.71 -10.92
N GLY A 26 9.52 -1.78 -10.24
CA GLY A 26 8.10 -2.06 -10.05
C GLY A 26 7.37 -0.97 -9.26
N PHE A 27 7.97 -0.48 -8.19
CA PHE A 27 7.39 0.61 -7.40
C PHE A 27 7.37 1.93 -8.16
N PHE A 28 8.47 2.27 -8.82
CA PHE A 28 8.59 3.53 -9.54
C PHE A 28 7.63 3.62 -10.74
N THR A 29 7.51 2.53 -11.50
CA THR A 29 6.57 2.48 -12.63
C THR A 29 5.11 2.47 -12.18
N SER A 30 4.81 1.81 -11.07
CA SER A 30 3.48 1.88 -10.45
C SER A 30 3.15 3.31 -10.00
N PHE A 31 4.07 4.00 -9.35
CA PHE A 31 3.91 5.39 -8.96
C PHE A 31 3.61 6.30 -10.15
N ILE A 32 4.41 6.21 -11.22
CA ILE A 32 4.18 7.01 -12.44
C ILE A 32 2.82 6.70 -13.05
N ALA A 33 2.46 5.41 -13.18
CA ALA A 33 1.19 5.01 -13.78
C ALA A 33 -0.02 5.47 -12.94
N GLN A 34 0.10 5.45 -11.62
CA GLN A 34 -0.93 5.97 -10.71
C GLN A 34 -1.20 7.47 -10.91
N LEU A 35 -0.16 8.25 -11.15
CA LEU A 35 -0.30 9.70 -11.36
C LEU A 35 -0.76 10.07 -12.77
N THR A 36 -0.35 9.31 -13.79
CA THR A 36 -0.51 9.71 -15.20
C THR A 36 -1.61 8.97 -15.93
N ILE A 37 -1.80 7.68 -15.64
CA ILE A 37 -2.73 6.80 -16.38
C ILE A 37 -4.00 6.53 -15.58
N ALA A 38 -3.89 6.29 -14.27
CA ALA A 38 -5.05 5.96 -13.44
C ALA A 38 -6.21 6.99 -13.52
N PRO A 39 -5.97 8.31 -13.63
CA PRO A 39 -7.05 9.29 -13.77
C PRO A 39 -7.95 9.10 -15.01
N TYR A 40 -7.50 8.35 -16.01
CA TYR A 40 -8.37 8.02 -17.14
C TYR A 40 -9.54 7.10 -16.77
N ALA A 41 -9.48 6.39 -15.65
CA ALA A 41 -10.62 5.63 -15.15
C ALA A 41 -11.81 6.53 -14.81
N ASP A 42 -11.56 7.77 -14.38
CA ASP A 42 -12.58 8.77 -14.10
C ASP A 42 -13.24 9.33 -15.36
N ARG A 43 -12.66 9.06 -16.53
CA ARG A 43 -13.17 9.49 -17.83
C ARG A 43 -13.98 8.40 -18.56
N GLY A 44 -14.57 7.46 -17.81
CA GLY A 44 -15.36 6.38 -18.37
C GLY A 44 -14.52 5.24 -18.97
N HIS A 45 -13.32 5.01 -18.43
CA HIS A 45 -12.44 3.93 -18.85
C HIS A 45 -12.07 2.99 -17.69
N ALA A 46 -12.85 2.97 -16.60
CA ALA A 46 -12.52 2.20 -15.41
C ALA A 46 -12.42 0.70 -15.70
N ARG A 47 -13.40 0.11 -16.39
CA ARG A 47 -13.37 -1.30 -16.83
C ARG A 47 -12.14 -1.57 -17.70
N LYS A 48 -11.88 -0.73 -18.71
CA LYS A 48 -10.76 -0.90 -19.62
C LYS A 48 -9.42 -0.86 -18.89
N LEU A 49 -9.22 0.11 -18.03
CA LEU A 49 -7.96 0.24 -17.27
C LEU A 49 -7.77 -0.92 -16.29
N MET A 50 -8.83 -1.35 -15.61
CA MET A 50 -8.77 -2.52 -14.74
C MET A 50 -8.37 -3.78 -15.53
N THR A 51 -9.03 -4.08 -16.65
CA THR A 51 -8.75 -5.29 -17.45
C THR A 51 -7.37 -5.23 -18.12
N VAL A 52 -6.98 -4.09 -18.70
CA VAL A 52 -5.65 -3.87 -19.27
C VAL A 52 -4.57 -3.97 -18.20
N GLY A 53 -4.80 -3.38 -17.02
CA GLY A 53 -3.86 -3.46 -15.90
C GLY A 53 -3.67 -4.90 -15.40
N MET A 54 -4.74 -5.67 -15.31
CA MET A 54 -4.66 -7.09 -14.95
C MET A 54 -3.93 -7.89 -16.03
N ALA A 55 -4.23 -7.66 -17.31
CA ALA A 55 -3.52 -8.31 -18.42
C ALA A 55 -2.03 -7.96 -18.40
N ALA A 56 -1.68 -6.69 -18.16
CA ALA A 56 -0.29 -6.28 -18.01
C ALA A 56 0.40 -6.97 -16.82
N ASN A 57 -0.28 -7.09 -15.66
CA ASN A 57 0.26 -7.84 -14.52
C ASN A 57 0.50 -9.32 -14.86
N ALA A 58 -0.45 -9.99 -15.54
CA ALA A 58 -0.28 -11.37 -15.95
C ALA A 58 0.87 -11.53 -16.96
N ALA A 59 0.96 -10.63 -17.95
CA ALA A 59 2.05 -10.63 -18.93
C ALA A 59 3.41 -10.37 -18.25
N GLY A 60 3.48 -9.40 -17.35
CA GLY A 60 4.69 -9.13 -16.58
C GLY A 60 5.11 -10.31 -15.71
N ALA A 61 4.16 -11.01 -15.07
CA ALA A 61 4.43 -12.24 -14.32
C ALA A 61 4.97 -13.36 -15.23
N LEU A 62 4.45 -13.53 -16.44
CA LEU A 62 4.99 -14.49 -17.41
C LEU A 62 6.40 -14.09 -17.87
N ILE A 63 6.67 -12.80 -18.10
CA ILE A 63 8.04 -12.34 -18.40
C ILE A 63 8.98 -12.67 -17.23
N MET A 64 8.53 -12.50 -15.98
CA MET A 64 9.32 -12.91 -14.80
C MET A 64 9.52 -14.41 -14.72
N ALA A 65 8.50 -15.22 -15.08
CA ALA A 65 8.57 -16.68 -15.07
C ALA A 65 9.61 -17.24 -16.05
N PHE A 66 9.68 -16.67 -17.23
CA PHE A 66 10.55 -17.13 -18.31
C PHE A 66 11.81 -16.28 -18.50
N GLY A 67 11.98 -15.27 -17.66
CA GLY A 67 13.19 -14.43 -17.66
C GLY A 67 14.42 -15.19 -17.19
N THR A 68 15.54 -14.99 -17.88
CA THR A 68 16.84 -15.60 -17.57
C THR A 68 17.96 -14.55 -17.40
N SER A 69 17.60 -13.28 -17.42
CA SER A 69 18.58 -12.18 -17.36
C SER A 69 18.01 -10.96 -16.67
N LEU A 70 18.88 -10.12 -16.10
CA LEU A 70 18.48 -8.88 -15.44
C LEU A 70 17.57 -7.98 -16.30
N PRO A 71 17.83 -7.74 -17.61
CA PRO A 71 16.93 -6.91 -18.43
C PRO A 71 15.52 -7.48 -18.55
N LEU A 72 15.36 -8.80 -18.65
CA LEU A 72 14.04 -9.45 -18.72
C LEU A 72 13.30 -9.31 -17.37
N PHE A 73 13.98 -9.49 -16.25
CA PHE A 73 13.38 -9.26 -14.93
C PHE A 73 12.97 -7.80 -14.73
N LEU A 74 13.81 -6.85 -15.16
CA LEU A 74 13.46 -5.43 -15.13
C LEU A 74 12.23 -5.12 -16.00
N LEU A 75 12.16 -5.70 -17.21
CA LEU A 75 11.01 -5.56 -18.10
C LEU A 75 9.74 -6.15 -17.46
N GLY A 76 9.82 -7.36 -16.91
CA GLY A 76 8.68 -7.99 -16.22
C GLY A 76 8.17 -7.12 -15.07
N ARG A 77 9.07 -6.60 -14.24
CA ARG A 77 8.73 -5.70 -13.12
C ARG A 77 8.18 -4.35 -13.59
N PHE A 78 8.72 -3.80 -14.67
CA PHE A 78 8.18 -2.60 -15.29
C PHE A 78 6.72 -2.80 -15.70
N VAL A 79 6.43 -3.88 -16.45
CA VAL A 79 5.08 -4.19 -16.94
C VAL A 79 4.12 -4.46 -15.79
N MET A 80 4.55 -5.23 -14.77
CA MET A 80 3.75 -5.45 -13.55
C MET A 80 3.46 -4.15 -12.80
N GLY A 81 4.47 -3.30 -12.65
CA GLY A 81 4.32 -2.01 -11.98
C GLY A 81 3.32 -1.10 -12.67
N VAL A 82 3.42 -0.98 -14.00
CA VAL A 82 2.42 -0.24 -14.79
C VAL A 82 1.04 -0.86 -14.61
N GLY A 83 0.93 -2.18 -14.71
CA GLY A 83 -0.34 -2.91 -14.54
C GLY A 83 -1.00 -2.64 -13.20
N ALA A 84 -0.26 -2.76 -12.10
CA ALA A 84 -0.75 -2.47 -10.77
C ALA A 84 -1.13 -0.98 -10.60
N GLY A 85 -0.29 -0.09 -11.12
CA GLY A 85 -0.50 1.36 -11.04
C GLY A 85 -1.77 1.85 -11.72
N ILE A 86 -2.26 1.16 -12.75
CA ILE A 86 -3.52 1.49 -13.43
C ILE A 86 -4.72 0.71 -12.90
N ALA A 87 -4.55 -0.56 -12.52
CA ALA A 87 -5.65 -1.40 -12.07
C ALA A 87 -6.14 -1.03 -10.66
N ILE A 88 -5.23 -0.83 -9.71
CA ILE A 88 -5.60 -0.61 -8.29
C ILE A 88 -6.48 0.65 -8.11
N PRO A 89 -6.13 1.84 -8.64
CA PRO A 89 -7.00 3.01 -8.52
C PRO A 89 -8.34 2.84 -9.25
N ALA A 90 -8.36 2.16 -10.40
CA ALA A 90 -9.59 1.87 -11.12
C ALA A 90 -10.52 0.96 -10.31
N ILE A 91 -9.98 -0.08 -9.67
CA ILE A 91 -10.72 -0.97 -8.76
C ILE A 91 -11.26 -0.18 -7.57
N LYS A 92 -10.42 0.64 -6.92
CA LYS A 92 -10.84 1.47 -5.78
C LYS A 92 -11.97 2.42 -6.17
N ARG A 93 -11.88 3.06 -7.34
CA ARG A 93 -12.98 3.89 -7.88
C ARG A 93 -14.27 3.10 -8.01
N ILE A 94 -14.22 1.93 -8.65
CA ILE A 94 -15.41 1.08 -8.84
C ILE A 94 -16.04 0.74 -7.49
N VAL A 95 -15.23 0.33 -6.51
CA VAL A 95 -15.68 0.00 -5.15
C VAL A 95 -16.34 1.20 -4.46
N ILE A 96 -15.78 2.39 -4.61
CA ILE A 96 -16.30 3.62 -3.98
C ILE A 96 -17.62 4.05 -4.60
N VAL A 97 -17.70 4.04 -5.94
CA VAL A 97 -18.85 4.55 -6.67
C VAL A 97 -20.03 3.57 -6.68
N SER A 98 -19.75 2.25 -6.66
CA SER A 98 -20.79 1.22 -6.71
C SER A 98 -21.60 1.10 -5.41
N ASP A 99 -20.99 1.38 -4.26
CA ASP A 99 -21.64 1.24 -2.95
C ASP A 99 -21.10 2.31 -1.97
N PRO A 100 -21.51 3.57 -2.15
CA PRO A 100 -21.04 4.67 -1.29
C PRO A 100 -21.43 4.52 0.18
N GLU A 101 -22.57 3.86 0.45
CA GLU A 101 -23.07 3.66 1.81
C GLU A 101 -22.14 2.72 2.62
N ASN A 102 -21.57 1.69 1.98
CA ASN A 102 -20.68 0.73 2.60
C ASN A 102 -19.21 0.92 2.16
N MET A 103 -18.87 2.06 1.58
CA MET A 103 -17.56 2.37 1.03
C MET A 103 -16.42 2.02 1.99
N GLY A 104 -16.52 2.40 3.27
CA GLY A 104 -15.50 2.11 4.26
C GLY A 104 -15.28 0.62 4.49
N GLY A 105 -16.38 -0.13 4.63
CA GLY A 105 -16.32 -1.59 4.78
C GLY A 105 -15.72 -2.27 3.54
N ASN A 106 -16.08 -1.81 2.35
CA ASN A 106 -15.61 -2.37 1.08
C ASN A 106 -14.13 -2.06 0.82
N LEU A 107 -13.69 -0.83 1.07
CA LEU A 107 -12.26 -0.47 1.02
C LEU A 107 -11.45 -1.27 2.05
N GLY A 108 -12.00 -1.47 3.26
CA GLY A 108 -11.37 -2.28 4.29
C GLY A 108 -11.24 -3.76 3.91
N ARG A 109 -12.23 -4.34 3.23
CA ARG A 109 -12.11 -5.69 2.63
C ARG A 109 -11.01 -5.73 1.59
N GLY A 110 -10.91 -4.68 0.76
CA GLY A 110 -9.81 -4.52 -0.21
C GLY A 110 -8.45 -4.59 0.47
N VAL A 111 -8.25 -3.83 1.54
CA VAL A 111 -7.00 -3.87 2.35
C VAL A 111 -6.76 -5.26 2.94
N SER A 112 -7.79 -5.92 3.48
CA SER A 112 -7.67 -7.28 4.03
C SER A 112 -7.20 -8.28 2.98
N ILE A 113 -7.72 -8.20 1.75
CA ILE A 113 -7.34 -9.07 0.63
C ILE A 113 -5.91 -8.74 0.17
N GLU A 114 -5.55 -7.45 0.08
CA GLU A 114 -4.21 -6.99 -0.32
C GLU A 114 -3.14 -7.51 0.65
N VAL A 115 -3.35 -7.33 1.96
CA VAL A 115 -2.42 -7.81 3.00
C VAL A 115 -2.43 -9.35 3.07
N GLY A 116 -3.59 -10.00 2.88
CA GLY A 116 -3.68 -11.45 2.79
C GLY A 116 -2.87 -12.01 1.63
N GLY A 117 -2.94 -11.38 0.45
CA GLY A 117 -2.14 -11.74 -0.71
C GLY A 117 -0.63 -11.54 -0.46
N PHE A 118 -0.27 -10.46 0.21
CA PHE A 118 1.12 -10.20 0.60
C PHE A 118 1.66 -11.27 1.56
N ALA A 119 0.86 -11.71 2.53
CA ALA A 119 1.24 -12.74 3.50
C ALA A 119 1.31 -14.15 2.88
N ILE A 120 0.39 -14.48 1.96
CA ILE A 120 0.33 -15.79 1.29
C ILE A 120 1.41 -15.92 0.21
N GLY A 121 1.82 -14.82 -0.43
CA GLY A 121 2.80 -14.83 -1.52
C GLY A 121 4.10 -15.57 -1.19
N PRO A 122 4.81 -15.27 -0.09
CA PRO A 122 5.99 -15.99 0.33
C PRO A 122 5.77 -17.48 0.56
N VAL A 123 4.60 -17.85 1.11
CA VAL A 123 4.24 -19.27 1.33
C VAL A 123 4.09 -20.01 0.00
N ILE A 124 3.41 -19.40 -0.96
CA ILE A 124 3.29 -19.95 -2.32
C ILE A 124 4.67 -20.09 -2.96
N ALA A 125 5.52 -19.06 -2.85
CA ALA A 125 6.87 -19.11 -3.39
C ALA A 125 7.66 -20.27 -2.77
N ALA A 126 7.71 -20.39 -1.45
CA ALA A 126 8.42 -21.47 -0.76
C ALA A 126 7.92 -22.87 -1.17
N LEU A 127 6.60 -23.06 -1.27
CA LEU A 127 6.03 -24.34 -1.65
C LEU A 127 6.25 -24.72 -3.11
N THR A 128 6.40 -23.74 -4.01
CA THR A 128 6.48 -24.00 -5.46
C THR A 128 7.89 -23.93 -6.01
N VAL A 129 8.77 -23.12 -5.43
CA VAL A 129 10.18 -23.00 -5.88
C VAL A 129 10.91 -24.33 -5.67
N ASP A 130 10.90 -24.85 -4.44
CA ASP A 130 11.62 -26.08 -4.09
C ASP A 130 11.01 -27.34 -4.73
N SER A 131 9.68 -27.36 -4.94
CA SER A 131 8.99 -28.54 -5.44
C SER A 131 8.84 -28.59 -6.96
N ILE A 132 8.91 -27.44 -7.64
CA ILE A 132 8.70 -27.35 -9.11
C ILE A 132 9.86 -26.60 -9.76
N ASN A 133 9.92 -25.29 -9.67
CA ASN A 133 11.01 -24.40 -10.12
C ASN A 133 10.73 -22.93 -9.80
N LEU A 134 11.72 -22.06 -10.10
CA LEU A 134 11.62 -20.60 -9.91
C LEU A 134 10.51 -19.91 -10.72
N ALA A 135 10.05 -20.49 -11.82
CA ALA A 135 8.99 -19.94 -12.65
C ALA A 135 7.57 -20.20 -12.09
N ALA A 136 7.42 -21.28 -11.32
CA ALA A 136 6.11 -21.78 -10.89
C ALA A 136 5.26 -20.75 -10.13
N PRO A 137 5.76 -19.98 -9.14
CA PRO A 137 4.94 -18.99 -8.45
C PRO A 137 4.45 -17.88 -9.38
N PHE A 138 5.24 -17.47 -10.37
CA PHE A 138 4.85 -16.45 -11.34
C PHE A 138 3.81 -16.94 -12.32
N ILE A 139 3.93 -18.18 -12.79
CA ILE A 139 2.93 -18.83 -13.66
C ILE A 139 1.60 -18.95 -12.90
N LEU A 140 1.64 -19.42 -11.66
CA LEU A 140 0.43 -19.53 -10.84
C LEU A 140 -0.26 -18.17 -10.66
N ILE A 141 0.48 -17.12 -10.34
CA ILE A 141 -0.05 -15.77 -10.20
C ILE A 141 -0.61 -15.27 -11.54
N ALA A 142 0.08 -15.50 -12.66
CA ALA A 142 -0.40 -15.11 -13.99
C ALA A 142 -1.73 -15.80 -14.34
N VAL A 143 -1.87 -17.09 -14.04
CA VAL A 143 -3.11 -17.85 -14.25
C VAL A 143 -4.24 -17.28 -13.38
N LEU A 144 -4.00 -17.08 -12.09
CA LEU A 144 -5.01 -16.53 -11.16
C LEU A 144 -5.48 -15.14 -11.59
N ILE A 145 -4.54 -14.24 -11.96
CA ILE A 145 -4.86 -12.90 -12.46
C ILE A 145 -5.66 -12.98 -13.77
N THR A 146 -5.31 -13.90 -14.66
CA THR A 146 -6.02 -14.07 -15.94
C THR A 146 -7.44 -14.54 -15.70
N ILE A 147 -7.65 -15.55 -14.84
CA ILE A 147 -8.98 -16.05 -14.47
C ILE A 147 -9.82 -14.91 -13.86
N ALA A 148 -9.26 -14.20 -12.87
CA ALA A 148 -9.93 -13.07 -12.27
C ALA A 148 -10.25 -11.96 -13.29
N GLY A 149 -9.32 -11.66 -14.20
CA GLY A 149 -9.51 -10.67 -15.27
C GLY A 149 -10.64 -11.05 -16.22
N VAL A 150 -10.76 -12.32 -16.62
CA VAL A 150 -11.86 -12.82 -17.46
C VAL A 150 -13.20 -12.73 -16.75
N ILE A 151 -13.26 -13.06 -15.44
CA ILE A 151 -14.49 -12.95 -14.65
C ILE A 151 -14.90 -11.48 -14.56
N ILE A 152 -13.99 -10.59 -14.21
CA ILE A 152 -14.23 -9.17 -14.02
C ILE A 152 -14.62 -8.47 -15.33
N ALA A 153 -14.04 -8.88 -16.46
CA ALA A 153 -14.40 -8.34 -17.78
C ALA A 153 -15.86 -8.57 -18.15
N ARG A 154 -16.53 -9.57 -17.51
CA ARG A 154 -17.94 -9.89 -17.73
C ARG A 154 -18.89 -9.19 -16.75
N LEU A 155 -18.35 -8.53 -15.70
CA LEU A 155 -19.18 -7.81 -14.74
C LEU A 155 -19.73 -6.53 -15.37
N ASP A 156 -20.94 -6.16 -14.99
CA ASP A 156 -21.46 -4.83 -15.30
C ASP A 156 -20.87 -3.81 -14.33
N ILE A 157 -20.18 -2.82 -14.87
CA ILE A 157 -19.45 -1.80 -14.10
C ILE A 157 -19.99 -0.44 -14.46
N THR A 158 -20.40 0.33 -13.47
CA THR A 158 -20.85 1.70 -13.64
C THR A 158 -19.69 2.59 -14.05
N GLU A 159 -19.72 3.07 -15.29
CA GLU A 159 -18.77 4.04 -15.83
C GLU A 159 -19.28 5.47 -15.57
N THR A 160 -18.37 6.45 -15.61
CA THR A 160 -18.70 7.87 -15.53
C THR A 160 -19.50 8.27 -16.78
N ALA A 161 -20.68 8.88 -16.61
CA ALA A 161 -21.45 9.43 -17.70
C ALA A 161 -20.64 10.47 -18.50
N ILE A 162 -20.93 10.61 -19.78
CA ILE A 162 -20.16 11.51 -20.68
C ILE A 162 -20.21 12.95 -20.17
N GLU A 163 -21.37 13.35 -19.65
CA GLU A 163 -21.63 14.71 -19.13
C GLU A 163 -20.83 15.00 -17.86
N ASP A 164 -20.51 13.99 -17.06
CA ASP A 164 -19.81 14.12 -15.77
C ASP A 164 -18.27 13.89 -15.90
N ARG A 165 -17.76 13.70 -17.12
CA ARG A 165 -16.34 13.44 -17.32
C ARG A 165 -15.49 14.65 -17.02
N THR A 166 -14.47 14.46 -16.18
CA THR A 166 -13.52 15.53 -15.89
C THR A 166 -12.70 15.92 -17.12
N GLU A 167 -12.53 17.21 -17.34
CA GLU A 167 -11.62 17.75 -18.36
C GLU A 167 -10.15 17.64 -17.93
N GLU A 168 -9.89 17.64 -16.63
CA GLU A 168 -8.54 17.57 -16.07
C GLU A 168 -7.87 16.25 -16.38
N ARG A 169 -6.71 16.32 -17.01
CA ARG A 169 -5.97 15.12 -17.43
C ARG A 169 -5.28 14.39 -16.27
N PHE A 170 -4.81 15.15 -15.29
CA PHE A 170 -4.08 14.64 -14.14
C PHE A 170 -4.85 14.99 -12.85
N ALA A 171 -4.60 14.22 -11.79
CA ALA A 171 -5.24 14.45 -10.51
C ALA A 171 -4.47 15.41 -9.57
N ILE A 172 -3.35 15.97 -10.04
CA ILE A 172 -2.48 16.86 -9.24
C ILE A 172 -3.21 18.12 -8.78
N ASP A 173 -4.17 18.61 -9.55
CA ASP A 173 -5.04 19.73 -9.20
C ASP A 173 -5.83 19.49 -7.89
N LEU A 174 -6.12 18.22 -7.55
CA LEU A 174 -6.79 17.85 -6.30
C LEU A 174 -5.98 18.25 -5.06
N LEU A 175 -4.66 18.43 -5.18
CA LEU A 175 -3.81 18.94 -4.10
C LEU A 175 -4.14 20.40 -3.70
N LYS A 176 -4.83 21.15 -4.56
CA LYS A 176 -5.35 22.48 -4.22
C LYS A 176 -6.48 22.40 -3.20
N ASN A 177 -7.18 21.26 -3.13
CA ASN A 177 -8.18 21.01 -2.11
C ASN A 177 -7.50 20.64 -0.78
N ARG A 178 -7.58 21.53 0.20
CA ARG A 178 -6.96 21.35 1.52
C ARG A 178 -7.41 20.07 2.24
N ALA A 179 -8.65 19.62 2.01
CA ALA A 179 -9.15 18.39 2.62
C ALA A 179 -8.49 17.15 2.00
N VAL A 180 -8.29 17.13 0.68
CA VAL A 180 -7.57 16.07 -0.02
C VAL A 180 -6.10 16.07 0.39
N LEU A 181 -5.42 17.21 0.28
CA LEU A 181 -4.01 17.35 0.65
C LEU A 181 -3.76 16.94 2.10
N GLY A 182 -4.58 17.42 3.03
CA GLY A 182 -4.45 17.07 4.45
C GLY A 182 -4.65 15.57 4.70
N SER A 183 -5.62 14.93 4.02
CA SER A 183 -5.84 13.49 4.13
C SER A 183 -4.68 12.69 3.53
N ILE A 184 -4.08 13.15 2.43
CA ILE A 184 -2.90 12.54 1.82
C ILE A 184 -1.69 12.64 2.77
N LEU A 185 -1.46 13.79 3.41
CA LEU A 185 -0.37 13.94 4.39
C LEU A 185 -0.52 12.98 5.57
N VAL A 186 -1.75 12.82 6.09
CA VAL A 186 -2.02 11.80 7.12
C VAL A 186 -1.75 10.40 6.58
N GLY A 187 -2.11 10.14 5.31
CA GLY A 187 -1.83 8.87 4.65
C GLY A 187 -0.34 8.58 4.42
N ILE A 188 0.46 9.62 4.16
CA ILE A 188 1.92 9.52 4.04
C ILE A 188 2.53 9.10 5.38
N ALA A 189 2.04 9.61 6.51
CA ALA A 189 2.56 9.25 7.83
C ALA A 189 2.53 7.73 8.08
N LEU A 190 1.48 7.05 7.61
CA LEU A 190 1.38 5.59 7.65
C LEU A 190 2.51 4.91 6.86
N TYR A 191 2.76 5.35 5.64
CA TYR A 191 3.76 4.71 4.78
C TYR A 191 5.19 5.04 5.18
N VAL A 192 5.42 6.18 5.82
CA VAL A 192 6.68 6.48 6.50
C VAL A 192 6.93 5.46 7.61
N MET A 193 5.91 5.16 8.42
CA MET A 193 5.98 4.13 9.46
C MET A 193 6.29 2.75 8.86
N ILE A 194 5.52 2.32 7.86
CA ILE A 194 5.69 1.02 7.20
C ILE A 194 7.10 0.92 6.61
N GLY A 195 7.58 1.92 5.87
CA GLY A 195 8.89 1.90 5.24
C GLY A 195 10.03 1.76 6.23
N VAL A 196 9.98 2.49 7.35
CA VAL A 196 11.00 2.38 8.41
C VAL A 196 10.91 1.02 9.12
N TYR A 197 9.69 0.59 9.43
CA TYR A 197 9.48 -0.68 10.12
C TYR A 197 9.95 -1.87 9.30
N ASP A 198 9.54 -1.96 8.04
CA ASP A 198 9.92 -3.03 7.13
C ASP A 198 11.45 -3.09 6.90
N SER A 199 12.11 -1.93 6.93
CA SER A 199 13.57 -1.86 6.74
C SER A 199 14.37 -2.23 7.98
N LEU A 200 13.88 -1.88 9.16
CA LEU A 200 14.67 -1.95 10.39
C LEU A 200 14.30 -3.11 11.31
N TRP A 201 13.09 -3.69 11.20
CA TRP A 201 12.62 -4.67 12.15
C TRP A 201 13.55 -5.87 12.30
N VAL A 202 13.93 -6.51 11.19
CA VAL A 202 14.81 -7.70 11.24
C VAL A 202 16.20 -7.32 11.74
N ILE A 203 16.77 -6.23 11.23
CA ILE A 203 18.10 -5.73 11.64
C ILE A 203 18.13 -5.46 13.14
N MET A 204 17.12 -4.77 13.65
CA MET A 204 17.00 -4.46 15.06
C MET A 204 16.85 -5.72 15.93
N MET A 205 16.11 -6.72 15.45
CA MET A 205 15.98 -8.01 16.17
C MET A 205 17.31 -8.76 16.20
N ASP A 206 18.10 -8.72 15.12
CA ASP A 206 19.43 -9.35 15.08
C ASP A 206 20.41 -8.63 16.00
N ASP A 207 20.42 -7.30 16.03
CA ASP A 207 21.26 -6.49 16.95
C ASP A 207 20.94 -6.78 18.42
N LEU A 208 19.67 -6.98 18.73
CA LEU A 208 19.19 -7.35 20.07
C LEU A 208 19.38 -8.85 20.38
N LYS A 209 20.00 -9.62 19.47
CA LYS A 209 20.22 -11.07 19.59
C LYS A 209 18.93 -11.85 19.87
N ALA A 210 17.84 -11.41 19.27
CA ALA A 210 16.56 -12.11 19.35
C ALA A 210 16.64 -13.45 18.60
N PRO A 211 15.84 -14.45 19.00
CA PRO A 211 15.69 -15.67 18.18
C PRO A 211 15.22 -15.30 16.77
N HIS A 212 15.78 -15.94 15.74
CA HIS A 212 15.48 -15.65 14.32
C HIS A 212 13.97 -15.64 13.98
N TRP A 213 13.18 -16.46 14.68
CA TRP A 213 11.75 -16.49 14.46
C TRP A 213 11.05 -15.19 14.85
N VAL A 214 11.57 -14.43 15.83
CA VAL A 214 10.99 -13.13 16.24
C VAL A 214 11.14 -12.10 15.14
N GLY A 215 12.29 -12.06 14.46
CA GLY A 215 12.50 -11.19 13.31
C GLY A 215 11.61 -11.61 12.12
N ASN A 216 11.70 -12.86 11.70
CA ASN A 216 11.03 -13.35 10.49
C ASN A 216 9.51 -13.50 10.64
N ALA A 217 9.04 -14.11 11.73
CA ALA A 217 7.62 -14.29 11.95
C ALA A 217 6.94 -12.98 12.41
N GLY A 218 7.67 -12.06 13.04
CA GLY A 218 7.13 -10.77 13.48
C GLY A 218 6.47 -10.00 12.34
N VAL A 219 7.16 -9.89 11.20
CA VAL A 219 6.62 -9.18 10.02
C VAL A 219 5.30 -9.81 9.54
N ALA A 220 5.23 -11.14 9.49
CA ALA A 220 4.01 -11.85 9.11
C ALA A 220 2.88 -11.67 10.14
N LEU A 221 3.21 -11.74 11.44
CA LEU A 221 2.26 -11.56 12.53
C LEU A 221 1.61 -10.17 12.54
N PHE A 222 2.35 -9.12 12.15
CA PHE A 222 1.81 -7.77 12.04
C PHE A 222 0.79 -7.61 10.90
N GLY A 223 0.81 -8.48 9.90
CA GLY A 223 -0.20 -8.51 8.84
C GLY A 223 -1.54 -9.11 9.29
N LEU A 224 -1.54 -10.01 10.28
CA LEU A 224 -2.76 -10.72 10.67
C LEU A 224 -3.92 -9.82 11.12
N PRO A 225 -3.74 -8.81 12.00
CA PRO A 225 -4.84 -7.93 12.36
C PRO A 225 -5.47 -7.21 11.16
N TRP A 226 -4.69 -6.87 10.15
CA TRP A 226 -5.20 -6.18 8.95
C TRP A 226 -6.10 -7.09 8.11
N ILE A 227 -5.79 -8.38 8.05
CA ILE A 227 -6.62 -9.36 7.34
C ILE A 227 -8.00 -9.47 8.01
N PHE A 228 -8.04 -9.53 9.34
CA PHE A 228 -9.28 -9.76 10.07
C PHE A 228 -10.08 -8.48 10.35
N PHE A 229 -9.41 -7.37 10.64
CA PHE A 229 -10.06 -6.15 11.13
C PHE A 229 -10.15 -5.02 10.09
N GLY A 230 -9.57 -5.15 8.90
CA GLY A 230 -9.59 -4.10 7.89
C GLY A 230 -11.00 -3.63 7.52
N ALA A 231 -11.93 -4.57 7.30
CA ALA A 231 -13.33 -4.23 7.01
C ALA A 231 -14.05 -3.56 8.18
N LEU A 232 -13.77 -3.99 9.41
CA LEU A 232 -14.30 -3.38 10.63
C LEU A 232 -13.77 -1.96 10.79
N GLY A 233 -12.45 -1.77 10.61
CA GLY A 233 -11.81 -0.46 10.66
C GLY A 233 -12.41 0.52 9.66
N GLY A 234 -12.66 0.09 8.43
CA GLY A 234 -13.30 0.90 7.41
C GLY A 234 -14.71 1.36 7.79
N ARG A 235 -15.53 0.48 8.37
CA ARG A 235 -16.87 0.82 8.87
C ARG A 235 -16.80 1.80 10.05
N ILE A 236 -15.91 1.57 10.99
CA ILE A 236 -15.69 2.46 12.14
C ILE A 236 -15.29 3.85 11.65
N ALA A 237 -14.33 3.91 10.72
CA ALA A 237 -13.86 5.16 10.13
C ALA A 237 -14.99 5.92 9.43
N GLN A 238 -15.77 5.24 8.59
CA GLN A 238 -16.90 5.84 7.88
C GLN A 238 -17.96 6.40 8.84
N LYS A 239 -18.27 5.67 9.92
CA LYS A 239 -19.28 6.06 10.91
C LYS A 239 -18.84 7.21 11.84
N HIS A 240 -17.56 7.24 12.24
CA HIS A 240 -17.08 8.15 13.29
C HIS A 240 -16.25 9.32 12.78
N GLY A 241 -16.06 9.44 11.47
CA GLY A 241 -15.24 10.45 10.82
C GLY A 241 -13.90 9.87 10.39
N PRO A 242 -13.71 9.62 9.08
CA PRO A 242 -12.61 8.81 8.59
C PRO A 242 -11.24 9.44 8.90
N LEU A 243 -11.10 10.75 8.67
CA LEU A 243 -9.83 11.43 8.99
C LEU A 243 -9.58 11.50 10.50
N ARG A 244 -10.64 11.68 11.30
CA ARG A 244 -10.52 11.69 12.77
C ARG A 244 -10.00 10.35 13.30
N VAL A 245 -10.56 9.23 12.84
CA VAL A 245 -10.15 7.88 13.25
C VAL A 245 -8.70 7.63 12.85
N SER A 246 -8.34 7.93 11.59
CA SER A 246 -6.99 7.73 11.09
C SER A 246 -5.96 8.64 11.77
N ALA A 247 -6.28 9.93 11.98
CA ALA A 247 -5.37 10.86 12.63
C ALA A 247 -5.11 10.46 14.09
N PHE A 248 -6.15 10.01 14.82
CA PHE A 248 -5.98 9.52 16.18
C PHE A 248 -5.13 8.25 16.22
N GLY A 249 -5.41 7.27 15.35
CA GLY A 249 -4.61 6.05 15.26
C GLY A 249 -3.15 6.33 14.92
N LEU A 250 -2.88 7.18 13.94
CA LEU A 250 -1.51 7.51 13.55
C LEU A 250 -0.78 8.42 14.55
N ALA A 251 -1.50 9.24 15.29
CA ALA A 251 -0.91 9.96 16.43
C ALA A 251 -0.44 8.98 17.52
N LEU A 252 -1.24 7.97 17.86
CA LEU A 252 -0.78 6.88 18.72
C LEU A 252 0.34 6.06 18.05
N GLY A 253 0.24 5.78 16.75
CA GLY A 253 1.30 5.12 15.97
C GLY A 253 2.64 5.86 16.07
N SER A 254 2.63 7.20 16.08
CA SER A 254 3.85 8.01 16.26
C SER A 254 4.49 7.81 17.65
N LEU A 255 3.68 7.61 18.68
CA LEU A 255 4.16 7.27 20.03
C LEU A 255 4.73 5.85 20.07
N TYR A 256 4.08 4.88 19.42
CA TYR A 256 4.61 3.53 19.29
C TYR A 256 5.97 3.54 18.59
N MET A 257 6.08 4.24 17.45
CA MET A 257 7.35 4.36 16.73
C MET A 257 8.44 4.98 17.59
N THR A 258 8.14 6.07 18.30
CA THR A 258 9.08 6.68 19.24
C THR A 258 9.50 5.71 20.33
N SER A 259 8.56 4.90 20.86
CA SER A 259 8.84 3.96 21.95
C SER A 259 9.82 2.86 21.57
N TYR A 260 9.79 2.38 20.30
CA TYR A 260 10.77 1.38 19.82
C TYR A 260 12.21 1.87 19.94
N GLY A 261 12.46 3.16 19.84
CA GLY A 261 13.79 3.74 20.03
C GLY A 261 14.38 3.51 21.43
N PHE A 262 13.55 3.23 22.41
CA PHE A 262 13.94 3.05 23.82
C PHE A 262 13.80 1.61 24.32
N MET A 263 13.28 0.71 23.50
CA MET A 263 13.09 -0.70 23.89
C MET A 263 14.30 -1.52 23.54
N THR A 264 14.63 -2.46 24.42
CA THR A 264 15.75 -3.40 24.27
C THR A 264 15.33 -4.87 24.43
N MET A 265 14.05 -5.12 24.72
CA MET A 265 13.53 -6.46 24.96
C MET A 265 12.72 -6.93 23.74
N PRO A 266 13.24 -7.89 22.93
CA PRO A 266 12.62 -8.32 21.67
C PRO A 266 11.15 -8.79 21.83
N TYR A 267 10.84 -9.57 22.84
CA TYR A 267 9.49 -10.06 23.07
C TYR A 267 8.50 -8.96 23.46
N LEU A 268 8.96 -7.95 24.22
CA LEU A 268 8.14 -6.78 24.53
C LEU A 268 7.85 -5.99 23.26
N MET A 269 8.89 -5.81 22.42
CA MET A 269 8.74 -5.11 21.13
C MET A 269 7.77 -5.84 20.20
N LEU A 270 7.82 -7.17 20.15
CA LEU A 270 6.86 -7.98 19.39
C LEU A 270 5.43 -7.78 19.91
N GLY A 271 5.22 -7.82 21.23
CA GLY A 271 3.91 -7.59 21.85
C GLY A 271 3.38 -6.18 21.56
N VAL A 272 4.23 -5.16 21.71
CA VAL A 272 3.89 -3.78 21.37
C VAL A 272 3.56 -3.63 19.88
N GLY A 273 4.31 -4.30 18.99
CA GLY A 273 4.05 -4.31 17.55
C GLY A 273 2.70 -4.92 17.19
N LEU A 274 2.31 -6.00 17.85
CA LEU A 274 0.99 -6.60 17.64
C LEU A 274 -0.14 -5.65 18.09
N THR A 275 0.00 -4.96 19.23
CA THR A 275 -1.00 -3.97 19.66
C THR A 275 -1.06 -2.78 18.72
N GLN A 276 0.08 -2.31 18.22
CA GLN A 276 0.14 -1.27 17.20
C GLN A 276 -0.56 -1.73 15.91
N SER A 277 -0.25 -2.92 15.41
CA SER A 277 -0.87 -3.47 14.20
C SER A 277 -2.39 -3.62 14.33
N MET A 278 -2.90 -3.99 15.50
CA MET A 278 -4.34 -3.99 15.76
C MET A 278 -4.94 -2.58 15.63
N LEU A 279 -4.28 -1.58 16.18
CA LEU A 279 -4.71 -0.18 16.07
C LEU A 279 -4.68 0.28 14.60
N ASP A 280 -3.60 -0.01 13.90
CA ASP A 280 -3.41 0.37 12.50
C ASP A 280 -4.46 -0.28 11.60
N SER A 281 -4.78 -1.56 11.82
CA SER A 281 -5.83 -2.27 11.07
C SER A 281 -7.21 -1.63 11.19
N LEU A 282 -7.50 -1.00 12.33
CA LEU A 282 -8.76 -0.29 12.58
C LEU A 282 -8.76 1.14 12.02
N THR A 283 -7.60 1.72 11.77
CA THR A 283 -7.50 3.16 11.47
C THR A 283 -7.06 3.46 10.03
N VAL A 284 -6.29 2.58 9.43
CA VAL A 284 -5.66 2.80 8.12
C VAL A 284 -6.64 2.99 6.97
N THR A 285 -7.69 2.21 6.94
CA THR A 285 -8.71 2.29 5.88
C THR A 285 -9.41 3.64 5.86
N GLY A 286 -9.47 4.34 7.01
CA GLY A 286 -10.07 5.66 7.13
C GLY A 286 -9.42 6.71 6.24
N ILE A 287 -8.13 6.58 5.92
CA ILE A 287 -7.43 7.51 5.03
C ILE A 287 -8.03 7.47 3.62
N GLY A 288 -8.21 6.27 3.07
CA GLY A 288 -8.84 6.09 1.76
C GLY A 288 -10.28 6.63 1.74
N VAL A 289 -11.03 6.37 2.80
CA VAL A 289 -12.40 6.91 2.97
C VAL A 289 -12.39 8.44 3.06
N ALA A 290 -11.42 9.03 3.79
CA ALA A 290 -11.31 10.49 3.93
C ALA A 290 -11.00 11.18 2.59
N VAL A 291 -10.08 10.62 1.82
CA VAL A 291 -9.77 11.12 0.47
C VAL A 291 -10.97 10.97 -0.45
N ALA A 292 -11.65 9.82 -0.41
CA ALA A 292 -12.84 9.58 -1.23
C ALA A 292 -13.97 10.57 -0.91
N GLN A 293 -14.24 10.83 0.37
CA GLN A 293 -15.28 11.82 0.80
C GLN A 293 -14.92 13.27 0.49
N ALA A 294 -13.62 13.57 0.36
CA ALA A 294 -13.13 14.91 0.01
C ALA A 294 -13.08 15.16 -1.50
N THR A 295 -13.37 14.13 -2.30
CA THR A 295 -13.22 14.12 -3.75
C THR A 295 -14.57 13.87 -4.42
N PRO A 296 -14.92 14.58 -5.51
CA PRO A 296 -16.12 14.28 -6.27
C PRO A 296 -16.14 12.86 -6.84
N PRO A 297 -17.32 12.25 -7.04
CA PRO A 297 -17.44 10.88 -7.58
C PRO A 297 -16.72 10.67 -8.92
N GLU A 298 -16.62 11.71 -9.74
CA GLU A 298 -16.02 11.72 -11.08
C GLU A 298 -14.48 11.75 -11.04
N ARG A 299 -13.87 11.88 -9.85
CA ARG A 299 -12.42 12.04 -9.65
C ARG A 299 -11.81 10.98 -8.70
N GLN A 300 -12.51 9.90 -8.43
CA GLN A 300 -12.13 8.90 -7.41
C GLN A 300 -10.90 8.08 -7.78
N ALA A 301 -10.72 7.72 -9.05
CA ALA A 301 -9.54 7.00 -9.51
C ALA A 301 -8.29 7.87 -9.43
N GLY A 302 -8.39 9.13 -9.86
CA GLY A 302 -7.32 10.10 -9.76
C GLY A 302 -6.90 10.36 -8.32
N ALA A 303 -7.87 10.55 -7.42
CA ALA A 303 -7.60 10.75 -5.99
C ALA A 303 -6.97 9.52 -5.33
N SER A 304 -7.46 8.31 -5.65
CA SER A 304 -6.90 7.05 -5.15
C SER A 304 -5.49 6.80 -5.67
N GLY A 305 -5.24 7.12 -6.95
CA GLY A 305 -3.92 7.04 -7.56
C GLY A 305 -2.93 8.05 -6.94
N LEU A 306 -3.38 9.28 -6.72
CA LEU A 306 -2.57 10.31 -6.07
C LEU A 306 -2.20 9.91 -4.63
N LEU A 307 -3.17 9.42 -3.85
CA LEU A 307 -2.93 8.91 -2.50
C LEU A 307 -1.92 7.74 -2.54
N GLY A 308 -2.22 6.69 -3.31
CA GLY A 308 -1.38 5.49 -3.38
C GLY A 308 0.02 5.79 -3.90
N GLY A 309 0.14 6.63 -4.93
CA GLY A 309 1.43 7.06 -5.47
C GLY A 309 2.28 7.80 -4.45
N MET A 310 1.71 8.79 -3.77
CA MET A 310 2.42 9.55 -2.73
C MET A 310 2.81 8.68 -1.53
N GLN A 311 1.94 7.76 -1.13
CA GLN A 311 2.22 6.78 -0.08
C GLN A 311 3.40 5.88 -0.46
N THR A 312 3.38 5.30 -1.65
CA THR A 312 4.45 4.42 -2.14
C THR A 312 5.78 5.15 -2.24
N LEU A 313 5.78 6.37 -2.80
CA LEU A 313 7.00 7.19 -2.92
C LEU A 313 7.60 7.50 -1.54
N MET A 314 6.79 7.99 -0.63
CA MET A 314 7.27 8.41 0.70
C MET A 314 7.63 7.23 1.59
N GLY A 315 6.96 6.09 1.45
CA GLY A 315 7.36 4.84 2.09
C GLY A 315 8.74 4.39 1.61
N GLY A 316 8.99 4.45 0.30
CA GLY A 316 10.31 4.15 -0.27
C GLY A 316 11.42 5.10 0.21
N VAL A 317 11.15 6.41 0.26
CA VAL A 317 12.09 7.40 0.80
C VAL A 317 12.38 7.13 2.28
N ALA A 318 11.35 6.82 3.06
CA ALA A 318 11.50 6.48 4.47
C ALA A 318 12.33 5.21 4.68
N ALA A 319 12.07 4.17 3.88
CA ALA A 319 12.84 2.93 3.92
C ALA A 319 14.32 3.15 3.61
N MET A 320 14.64 3.93 2.58
CA MET A 320 16.02 4.25 2.20
C MET A 320 16.73 5.07 3.28
N SER A 321 16.05 6.04 3.89
CA SER A 321 16.64 6.88 4.94
C SER A 321 16.79 6.15 6.27
N ALA A 322 15.93 5.17 6.54
CA ALA A 322 15.89 4.44 7.81
C ALA A 322 17.22 3.72 8.09
N GLY A 323 17.74 2.99 7.10
CA GLY A 323 19.03 2.29 7.22
C GLY A 323 20.17 3.24 7.59
N THR A 324 20.29 4.35 6.85
CA THR A 324 21.31 5.37 7.10
C THR A 324 21.17 6.01 8.49
N MET A 325 19.93 6.32 8.90
CA MET A 325 19.69 6.87 10.24
C MET A 325 20.04 5.87 11.34
N TYR A 326 19.71 4.61 11.14
CA TYR A 326 19.99 3.55 12.10
C TYR A 326 21.50 3.29 12.23
N GLU A 327 22.20 3.18 11.11
CA GLU A 327 23.64 2.91 11.06
C GLU A 327 24.48 4.03 11.67
N HIS A 328 24.17 5.31 11.38
CA HIS A 328 24.98 6.45 11.83
C HIS A 328 24.56 7.01 13.19
N PHE A 329 23.28 6.94 13.55
CA PHE A 329 22.75 7.57 14.75
C PHE A 329 22.08 6.58 15.72
N GLY A 330 21.98 5.33 15.35
CA GLY A 330 21.43 4.24 16.17
C GLY A 330 19.92 4.18 16.23
N GLN A 331 19.44 3.12 16.88
CA GLN A 331 18.01 2.78 17.04
C GLN A 331 17.19 3.96 17.59
N LYS A 332 17.65 4.58 18.68
CA LYS A 332 16.94 5.66 19.36
C LYS A 332 16.63 6.82 18.42
N PHE A 333 17.60 7.25 17.62
CA PHE A 333 17.42 8.36 16.70
C PHE A 333 16.48 7.97 15.56
N ALA A 334 16.72 6.83 14.90
CA ALA A 334 15.93 6.39 13.74
C ALA A 334 14.43 6.31 14.06
N PHE A 335 14.07 5.65 15.16
CA PHE A 335 12.67 5.48 15.53
C PHE A 335 12.04 6.76 16.10
N THR A 336 12.79 7.56 16.88
CA THR A 336 12.28 8.85 17.39
C THR A 336 12.06 9.85 16.25
N ALA A 337 13.01 9.98 15.32
CA ALA A 337 12.87 10.84 14.16
C ALA A 337 11.65 10.45 13.30
N THR A 338 11.43 9.16 13.12
CA THR A 338 10.24 8.63 12.43
C THR A 338 8.96 9.01 13.15
N GLY A 339 8.87 8.77 14.46
CA GLY A 339 7.69 9.15 15.24
C GLY A 339 7.41 10.66 15.18
N VAL A 340 8.44 11.50 15.28
CA VAL A 340 8.32 12.96 15.12
C VAL A 340 7.84 13.34 13.72
N ALA A 341 8.41 12.76 12.67
CA ALA A 341 7.99 13.00 11.28
C ALA A 341 6.51 12.64 11.08
N MET A 342 6.06 11.48 11.59
CA MET A 342 4.66 11.08 11.58
C MET A 342 3.77 12.09 12.31
N ALA A 343 4.16 12.51 13.52
CA ALA A 343 3.39 13.49 14.31
C ALA A 343 3.25 14.82 13.57
N ILE A 344 4.32 15.28 12.91
CA ILE A 344 4.29 16.50 12.09
C ILE A 344 3.33 16.33 10.92
N LEU A 345 3.43 15.24 10.15
CA LEU A 345 2.58 14.97 9.00
C LEU A 345 1.10 14.90 9.38
N VAL A 346 0.77 14.21 10.47
CA VAL A 346 -0.60 14.12 10.99
C VAL A 346 -1.09 15.49 11.45
N SER A 347 -0.28 16.25 12.19
CA SER A 347 -0.65 17.57 12.70
C SER A 347 -0.88 18.57 11.57
N VAL A 348 0.03 18.63 10.60
CA VAL A 348 -0.10 19.49 9.41
C VAL A 348 -1.30 19.08 8.58
N GLY A 349 -1.51 17.77 8.37
CA GLY A 349 -2.67 17.25 7.65
C GLY A 349 -3.99 17.67 8.31
N CYS A 350 -4.12 17.49 9.61
CA CYS A 350 -5.29 17.92 10.38
C CYS A 350 -5.49 19.44 10.35
N PHE A 351 -4.40 20.20 10.45
CA PHE A 351 -4.45 21.67 10.37
C PHE A 351 -4.98 22.16 9.02
N LEU A 352 -4.53 21.58 7.91
CA LEU A 352 -4.99 21.93 6.57
C LEU A 352 -6.49 21.66 6.37
N VAL A 353 -6.99 20.54 6.89
CA VAL A 353 -8.43 20.22 6.84
C VAL A 353 -9.24 21.15 7.75
N GLY A 354 -8.62 21.71 8.78
CA GLY A 354 -9.23 22.57 9.76
C GLY A 354 -10.26 21.83 10.63
N LYS A 355 -11.16 22.53 11.32
CA LYS A 355 -12.13 21.93 12.24
C LYS A 355 -13.06 20.87 11.59
N LYS A 356 -13.08 20.78 10.28
CA LYS A 356 -13.91 19.80 9.55
C LYS A 356 -13.49 18.35 9.80
N TRP A 357 -12.21 18.09 10.10
CA TRP A 357 -11.72 16.75 10.38
C TRP A 357 -12.31 16.11 11.65
N LEU A 358 -12.77 16.95 12.60
CA LEU A 358 -13.42 16.51 13.83
C LEU A 358 -14.92 16.21 13.64
N ARG A 359 -15.52 16.64 12.55
CA ARG A 359 -16.96 16.46 12.31
C ARG A 359 -17.27 15.00 11.98
N LYS A 360 -18.38 14.52 12.50
CA LYS A 360 -18.97 13.26 11.99
C LYS A 360 -19.37 13.46 10.53
N PRO A 361 -19.30 12.41 9.70
CA PRO A 361 -19.82 12.49 8.35
C PRO A 361 -21.28 12.92 8.43
N VAL A 362 -21.67 13.86 7.58
CA VAL A 362 -23.10 14.12 7.33
C VAL A 362 -23.58 12.91 6.53
N PRO A 363 -24.66 12.22 6.94
CA PRO A 363 -25.25 11.17 6.11
C PRO A 363 -25.47 11.75 4.72
N ALA A 364 -25.10 11.01 3.67
CA ALA A 364 -25.47 11.38 2.32
C ALA A 364 -26.99 11.57 2.32
N VAL A 365 -27.43 12.76 1.96
CA VAL A 365 -28.85 13.04 1.77
C VAL A 365 -29.29 12.13 0.63
N ALA A 366 -30.24 11.24 0.94
CA ALA A 366 -30.82 10.29 0.01
C ALA A 366 -31.49 11.00 -1.18
#